data_72977125c4cadf4763901b952f2bee4d
#
_entry.id   72977125c4cadf4763901b952f2bee4d
#
_cell.length_a   1.000
_cell.length_b   1.000
_cell.length_c   1.000
_cell.angle_alpha   90.00
_cell.angle_beta   90.00
_cell.angle_gamma   90.00
#
_symmetry.space_group_name_H-M   'P 1'
#
loop_
_entity.id
_entity.type
_entity.pdbx_description
1 polymer ?
#
loop_
_entity_poly.entity_id
_entity_poly.type
_entity_poly.pdbx_seq_one_letter_code
_entity_poly.pdbx_strand_id
1 'polypeptide(L)'
;MKKWLIPFYILVAAVIFTGCRKELDRININPNEPTVPEPEYLLANGIKSNVDTYWGSDATMETSLLYVQYWAKIQYPDPDRYIPASTNIQNVWNNFYAQGITDFTTLIQLGDSLKQPGYKATGIIMRSWIFQVLTDLYGDIPYTQAGKIETYLTPKYDSQKVVYNGLLAELKEAVAIIDANPTASVAGDSLLLGNMQGWKKFANGLRSRIALRIADRDAITAKKVFDELAAEGNIFFKEGDRDARLNYLTSPSQNPVGKNRETRNDYRISKTVIDYLQAYNDPRLPVYAAKPADGGPYLGVTNGLTADSASRLGFSKTSDVGSVFTVSQAPAPLFTYPEQLFILAEAAQRGLYNGDAAELYKAAIRASFKQYGITGNPVDDYLNQGSVKYDPANYKKLIGEQKWLALFSEGIEAFTEWRRLDYPQLKPAYTGVLSGKIPVRFTYPSSEQALNGVNYKAAVARQGADLLTTKVWFDVY
;
A
#
# COMPACT_ATOMS: atom_id res chain seq x y z
N MET A 1 23.72 -16.39 72.61
CA MET A 1 22.72 -15.39 72.14
C MET A 1 22.85 -15.03 70.64
N LYS A 2 23.98 -15.29 69.94
CA LYS A 2 24.14 -14.90 68.52
C LYS A 2 23.48 -15.84 67.48
N LYS A 3 23.11 -17.06 67.81
CA LYS A 3 22.58 -18.07 66.85
C LYS A 3 21.06 -17.92 66.53
N TRP A 4 20.33 -17.12 67.25
CA TRP A 4 18.88 -16.90 67.07
C TRP A 4 18.55 -15.62 66.27
N LEU A 5 19.51 -14.77 66.04
CA LEU A 5 19.32 -13.54 65.27
C LEU A 5 19.29 -13.77 63.76
N ILE A 6 19.98 -14.76 63.23
CA ILE A 6 20.04 -15.07 61.79
C ILE A 6 18.65 -15.46 61.24
N PRO A 7 17.89 -16.42 61.82
CA PRO A 7 16.57 -16.73 61.30
C PRO A 7 15.56 -15.62 61.42
N PHE A 8 15.70 -14.72 62.43
CA PHE A 8 14.87 -13.53 62.55
C PHE A 8 15.09 -12.51 61.43
N TYR A 9 16.33 -12.25 61.03
CA TYR A 9 16.64 -11.37 59.89
C TYR A 9 16.22 -11.96 58.55
N ILE A 10 16.30 -13.28 58.39
CA ILE A 10 15.81 -13.96 57.17
C ILE A 10 14.28 -13.87 57.07
N LEU A 11 13.56 -14.01 58.20
CA LEU A 11 12.10 -13.88 58.25
C LEU A 11 11.65 -12.44 57.96
N VAL A 12 12.34 -11.43 58.51
CA VAL A 12 12.07 -10.01 58.25
C VAL A 12 12.37 -9.66 56.77
N ALA A 13 13.47 -10.16 56.22
CA ALA A 13 13.79 -9.96 54.80
C ALA A 13 12.73 -10.62 53.89
N ALA A 14 12.23 -11.82 54.18
CA ALA A 14 11.19 -12.50 53.42
C ALA A 14 9.86 -11.76 53.39
N VAL A 15 9.49 -11.09 54.50
CA VAL A 15 8.25 -10.30 54.59
C VAL A 15 8.34 -8.99 53.79
N ILE A 16 9.53 -8.40 53.67
CA ILE A 16 9.75 -7.18 52.88
C ILE A 16 9.62 -7.46 51.39
N PHE A 17 10.01 -8.65 50.91
CA PHE A 17 9.92 -9.01 49.49
C PHE A 17 8.52 -9.40 48.99
N THR A 18 7.59 -9.76 49.91
CA THR A 18 6.21 -10.12 49.50
C THR A 18 5.23 -8.95 49.47
N GLY A 19 5.58 -7.83 50.08
CA GLY A 19 4.71 -6.65 50.16
C GLY A 19 4.74 -5.76 48.88
N CYS A 20 5.86 -5.72 48.17
CA CYS A 20 6.03 -4.77 47.05
C CYS A 20 5.37 -5.15 45.73
N ARG A 21 5.08 -6.43 45.47
CA ARG A 21 4.48 -6.83 44.20
C ARG A 21 3.02 -6.40 44.02
N LYS A 22 2.19 -6.58 45.03
CA LYS A 22 0.76 -6.25 44.97
C LYS A 22 0.47 -4.74 44.90
N GLU A 23 1.33 -3.91 45.45
CA GLU A 23 1.19 -2.44 45.35
C GLU A 23 1.69 -1.91 44.03
N LEU A 24 2.76 -2.49 43.45
CA LEU A 24 3.27 -2.12 42.14
C LEU A 24 2.30 -2.48 41.03
N ASP A 25 1.62 -3.61 41.09
CA ASP A 25 0.59 -4.00 40.13
C ASP A 25 -0.62 -3.05 40.18
N ARG A 26 -0.94 -2.50 41.34
CA ARG A 26 -2.05 -1.54 41.51
C ARG A 26 -1.71 -0.11 41.08
N ILE A 27 -0.44 0.29 41.26
CA ILE A 27 0.05 1.62 40.86
C ILE A 27 0.28 1.66 39.32
N ASN A 28 0.58 0.53 38.70
CA ASN A 28 0.76 0.42 37.24
C ASN A 28 -0.55 0.31 36.44
N ILE A 29 -1.69 0.17 37.11
CA ILE A 29 -2.98 0.28 36.43
C ILE A 29 -3.32 1.77 36.35
N ASN A 30 -3.15 2.34 35.17
CA ASN A 30 -3.62 3.68 34.88
C ASN A 30 -5.16 3.68 34.91
N PRO A 31 -5.81 4.32 35.92
CA PRO A 31 -7.27 4.28 36.05
C PRO A 31 -7.99 4.99 34.89
N ASN A 32 -7.25 5.73 34.05
CA ASN A 32 -7.78 6.44 32.91
C ASN A 32 -7.48 5.70 31.57
N GLU A 33 -6.84 4.54 31.66
CA GLU A 33 -6.55 3.73 30.47
C GLU A 33 -7.58 2.58 30.40
N PRO A 34 -8.41 2.50 29.36
CA PRO A 34 -9.35 1.39 29.22
C PRO A 34 -8.55 0.08 29.15
N THR A 35 -8.89 -0.87 30.00
CA THR A 35 -8.26 -2.21 30.05
C THR A 35 -8.54 -3.04 28.79
N VAL A 36 -9.56 -2.66 28.02
CA VAL A 36 -9.92 -3.23 26.72
C VAL A 36 -10.15 -2.06 25.76
N PRO A 37 -9.47 -2.02 24.61
CA PRO A 37 -9.70 -0.94 23.65
C PRO A 37 -11.12 -1.02 23.06
N GLU A 38 -11.77 0.12 22.92
CA GLU A 38 -13.07 0.19 22.24
C GLU A 38 -12.88 -0.05 20.73
N PRO A 39 -13.71 -0.90 20.10
CA PRO A 39 -13.53 -1.26 18.69
C PRO A 39 -13.51 -0.06 17.73
N GLU A 40 -14.29 0.98 18.01
CA GLU A 40 -14.34 2.19 17.17
C GLU A 40 -13.03 2.97 17.16
N TYR A 41 -12.37 3.11 18.32
CA TYR A 41 -11.08 3.80 18.39
C TYR A 41 -9.96 2.96 17.80
N LEU A 42 -10.02 1.64 17.98
CA LEU A 42 -9.06 0.71 17.39
C LEU A 42 -9.17 0.72 15.84
N LEU A 43 -10.39 0.74 15.29
CA LEU A 43 -10.62 0.87 13.85
C LEU A 43 -10.10 2.22 13.33
N ALA A 44 -10.46 3.33 13.99
CA ALA A 44 -10.06 4.68 13.58
C ALA A 44 -8.53 4.84 13.58
N ASN A 45 -7.88 4.43 14.67
CA ASN A 45 -6.42 4.49 14.81
C ASN A 45 -5.72 3.54 13.83
N GLY A 46 -6.21 2.31 13.71
CA GLY A 46 -5.67 1.32 12.79
C GLY A 46 -5.73 1.78 11.34
N ILE A 47 -6.86 2.35 10.89
CA ILE A 47 -6.96 2.95 9.55
C ILE A 47 -5.93 4.07 9.40
N LYS A 48 -5.93 5.04 10.31
CA LYS A 48 -5.06 6.24 10.21
C LYS A 48 -3.58 5.88 10.19
N SER A 49 -3.12 5.09 11.14
CA SER A 49 -1.70 4.74 11.28
C SER A 49 -1.16 3.93 10.10
N ASN A 50 -1.98 3.02 9.58
CA ASN A 50 -1.56 2.18 8.45
C ASN A 50 -1.65 2.91 7.10
N VAL A 51 -2.62 3.80 6.92
CA VAL A 51 -2.65 4.68 5.75
C VAL A 51 -1.50 5.69 5.80
N ASP A 52 -1.14 6.21 6.99
CA ASP A 52 0.04 7.05 7.18
C ASP A 52 1.34 6.31 6.83
N THR A 53 1.45 5.03 7.17
CA THR A 53 2.59 4.20 6.80
C THR A 53 2.64 3.97 5.28
N TYR A 54 1.50 3.61 4.67
CA TYR A 54 1.39 3.34 3.23
C TYR A 54 1.72 4.57 2.38
N TRP A 55 1.25 5.76 2.79
CA TRP A 55 1.50 7.04 2.11
C TRP A 55 2.72 7.79 2.65
N GLY A 56 3.36 7.25 3.67
CA GLY A 56 4.52 7.84 4.34
C GLY A 56 5.74 7.94 3.43
N SER A 57 6.65 8.84 3.82
CA SER A 57 7.91 9.09 3.10
C SER A 57 8.69 7.80 2.87
N ASP A 58 8.79 6.94 3.89
CA ASP A 58 9.56 5.69 3.84
C ASP A 58 9.07 4.72 2.76
N ALA A 59 7.76 4.58 2.63
CA ALA A 59 7.13 3.65 1.69
C ALA A 59 6.97 4.23 0.28
N THR A 60 6.95 5.57 0.15
CA THR A 60 6.63 6.24 -1.11
C THR A 60 7.75 7.18 -1.57
N MET A 61 7.93 8.32 -0.91
CA MET A 61 8.78 9.41 -1.40
C MET A 61 10.25 9.03 -1.50
N GLU A 62 10.75 8.14 -0.63
CA GLU A 62 12.14 7.67 -0.61
C GLU A 62 12.32 6.31 -1.31
N THR A 63 11.24 5.72 -1.83
CA THR A 63 11.27 4.39 -2.45
C THR A 63 10.34 4.28 -3.65
N SER A 64 9.09 3.83 -3.49
CA SER A 64 8.23 3.39 -4.59
C SER A 64 7.92 4.48 -5.62
N LEU A 65 7.70 5.74 -5.23
CA LEU A 65 7.48 6.84 -6.19
C LEU A 65 8.69 7.12 -7.07
N LEU A 66 9.91 6.87 -6.55
CA LEU A 66 11.16 7.01 -7.30
C LEU A 66 11.39 5.81 -8.21
N TYR A 67 11.06 4.59 -7.74
CA TYR A 67 11.26 3.36 -8.51
C TYR A 67 10.35 3.28 -9.73
N VAL A 68 9.10 3.77 -9.61
CA VAL A 68 8.18 3.88 -10.75
C VAL A 68 8.31 5.20 -11.52
N GLN A 69 9.26 6.04 -11.14
CA GLN A 69 9.58 7.28 -11.83
C GLN A 69 8.40 8.26 -11.93
N TYR A 70 7.57 8.32 -10.89
CA TYR A 70 6.61 9.40 -10.78
C TYR A 70 7.26 10.70 -10.32
N TRP A 71 8.14 10.58 -9.33
CA TRP A 71 8.90 11.66 -8.75
C TRP A 71 10.39 11.43 -8.96
N ALA A 72 11.17 12.49 -8.88
CA ALA A 72 12.62 12.46 -8.91
C ALA A 72 13.18 13.42 -7.85
N LYS A 73 14.38 13.16 -7.37
CA LYS A 73 15.01 14.02 -6.35
C LYS A 73 15.92 15.04 -7.01
N ILE A 74 15.68 16.33 -6.69
CA ILE A 74 16.55 17.46 -7.09
C ILE A 74 17.57 17.81 -6.00
N GLN A 75 17.37 17.31 -4.77
CA GLN A 75 18.32 17.35 -3.65
C GLN A 75 18.35 15.98 -2.97
N TYR A 76 19.49 15.66 -2.34
CA TYR A 76 19.70 14.39 -1.64
C TYR A 76 19.32 13.17 -2.49
N PRO A 77 19.97 12.99 -3.67
CA PRO A 77 19.47 12.09 -4.71
C PRO A 77 19.78 10.60 -4.46
N ASP A 78 20.38 10.22 -3.35
CA ASP A 78 20.77 8.82 -3.08
C ASP A 78 19.60 7.84 -3.18
N PRO A 79 18.39 8.08 -2.61
CA PRO A 79 17.25 7.19 -2.80
C PRO A 79 16.83 7.03 -4.26
N ASP A 80 16.90 8.11 -5.04
CA ASP A 80 16.57 8.11 -6.48
C ASP A 80 17.64 7.37 -7.33
N ARG A 81 18.83 7.16 -6.75
CA ARG A 81 19.91 6.33 -7.30
C ARG A 81 19.88 4.89 -6.80
N TYR A 82 18.80 4.52 -6.10
CA TYR A 82 18.56 3.21 -5.48
C TYR A 82 19.45 2.92 -4.27
N ILE A 83 19.76 3.95 -3.50
CA ILE A 83 20.44 3.89 -2.20
C ILE A 83 19.44 4.37 -1.12
N PRO A 84 18.37 3.63 -0.83
CA PRO A 84 17.44 4.00 0.23
C PRO A 84 18.14 3.87 1.59
N ALA A 85 17.77 4.72 2.54
CA ALA A 85 18.19 4.49 3.92
C ALA A 85 17.59 3.15 4.40
N SER A 86 18.40 2.34 5.07
CA SER A 86 17.95 1.03 5.59
C SER A 86 16.75 1.17 6.55
N THR A 87 16.66 2.29 7.27
CA THR A 87 15.55 2.61 8.16
C THR A 87 14.23 2.75 7.41
N ASN A 88 14.20 3.25 6.17
CA ASN A 88 12.95 3.43 5.42
C ASN A 88 12.25 2.09 5.20
N ILE A 89 12.97 1.12 4.67
CA ILE A 89 12.43 -0.22 4.42
C ILE A 89 12.05 -0.92 5.73
N GLN A 90 12.87 -0.76 6.79
CA GLN A 90 12.61 -1.33 8.09
C GLN A 90 11.36 -0.72 8.76
N ASN A 91 11.16 0.59 8.65
CA ASN A 91 10.00 1.27 9.24
C ASN A 91 8.69 0.79 8.61
N VAL A 92 8.65 0.61 7.29
CA VAL A 92 7.46 0.07 6.60
C VAL A 92 7.07 -1.30 7.16
N TRP A 93 8.03 -2.20 7.29
CA TRP A 93 7.80 -3.53 7.86
C TRP A 93 7.33 -3.45 9.31
N ASN A 94 8.09 -2.73 10.16
CA ASN A 94 7.81 -2.65 11.58
C ASN A 94 6.44 -2.04 11.87
N ASN A 95 6.08 -0.95 11.19
CA ASN A 95 4.81 -0.28 11.42
C ASN A 95 3.63 -1.17 11.03
N PHE A 96 3.70 -1.82 9.87
CA PHE A 96 2.63 -2.73 9.45
C PHE A 96 2.48 -3.93 10.38
N TYR A 97 3.58 -4.55 10.87
CA TYR A 97 3.49 -5.67 11.79
C TYR A 97 3.10 -5.25 13.20
N ALA A 98 3.75 -4.23 13.77
CA ALA A 98 3.56 -3.85 15.16
C ALA A 98 2.25 -3.14 15.43
N GLN A 99 1.78 -2.31 14.49
CA GLN A 99 0.55 -1.56 14.62
C GLN A 99 -0.58 -2.21 13.81
N GLY A 100 -0.41 -2.34 12.50
CA GLY A 100 -1.47 -2.76 11.61
C GLY A 100 -1.99 -4.16 11.88
N ILE A 101 -1.12 -5.16 11.79
CA ILE A 101 -1.51 -6.57 11.97
C ILE A 101 -1.99 -6.83 13.39
N THR A 102 -1.33 -6.24 14.38
CA THR A 102 -1.71 -6.38 15.80
C THR A 102 -3.07 -5.74 16.05
N ASP A 103 -3.27 -4.49 15.65
CA ASP A 103 -4.52 -3.74 15.89
C ASP A 103 -5.71 -4.43 15.22
N PHE A 104 -5.59 -4.80 13.94
CA PHE A 104 -6.69 -5.46 13.24
C PHE A 104 -6.90 -6.90 13.67
N THR A 105 -5.89 -7.62 14.16
CA THR A 105 -6.09 -8.94 14.80
C THR A 105 -6.90 -8.77 16.09
N THR A 106 -6.57 -7.78 16.92
CA THR A 106 -7.33 -7.44 18.13
C THR A 106 -8.76 -7.02 17.77
N LEU A 107 -8.95 -6.19 16.74
CA LEU A 107 -10.27 -5.77 16.28
C LEU A 107 -11.15 -6.95 15.85
N ILE A 108 -10.57 -7.93 15.15
CA ILE A 108 -11.27 -9.16 14.74
C ILE A 108 -11.71 -9.95 15.98
N GLN A 109 -10.83 -10.13 16.96
CA GLN A 109 -11.13 -10.83 18.21
C GLN A 109 -12.21 -10.12 19.03
N LEU A 110 -12.15 -8.79 19.13
CA LEU A 110 -13.18 -7.99 19.80
C LEU A 110 -14.52 -8.07 19.07
N GLY A 111 -14.52 -7.96 17.73
CA GLY A 111 -15.72 -8.11 16.92
C GLY A 111 -16.41 -9.47 17.12
N ASP A 112 -15.64 -10.52 17.32
CA ASP A 112 -16.13 -11.87 17.61
C ASP A 112 -16.70 -11.97 19.04
N SER A 113 -15.92 -11.56 20.05
CA SER A 113 -16.28 -11.68 21.46
C SER A 113 -17.48 -10.81 21.85
N LEU A 114 -17.56 -9.60 21.28
CA LEU A 114 -18.65 -8.64 21.51
C LEU A 114 -19.85 -8.86 20.57
N LYS A 115 -19.78 -9.84 19.66
CA LYS A 115 -20.82 -10.11 18.63
C LYS A 115 -21.11 -8.89 17.76
N GLN A 116 -20.05 -8.21 17.35
CA GLN A 116 -20.07 -7.03 16.47
C GLN A 116 -19.48 -7.38 15.08
N PRO A 117 -20.27 -8.04 14.20
CA PRO A 117 -19.77 -8.59 12.94
C PRO A 117 -19.21 -7.52 11.98
N GLY A 118 -19.67 -6.28 12.07
CA GLY A 118 -19.13 -5.16 11.29
C GLY A 118 -17.65 -4.93 11.57
N TYR A 119 -17.24 -4.87 12.83
CA TYR A 119 -15.83 -4.71 13.21
C TYR A 119 -14.99 -5.94 12.87
N LYS A 120 -15.55 -7.15 13.01
CA LYS A 120 -14.86 -8.37 12.56
C LYS A 120 -14.56 -8.31 11.07
N ALA A 121 -15.55 -8.00 10.23
CA ALA A 121 -15.39 -7.93 8.79
C ALA A 121 -14.40 -6.83 8.37
N THR A 122 -14.52 -5.62 8.91
CA THR A 122 -13.60 -4.52 8.59
C THR A 122 -12.18 -4.81 9.03
N GLY A 123 -12.00 -5.43 10.20
CA GLY A 123 -10.70 -5.89 10.69
C GLY A 123 -10.04 -6.91 9.75
N ILE A 124 -10.80 -7.91 9.27
CA ILE A 124 -10.32 -8.90 8.30
C ILE A 124 -9.89 -8.20 7.00
N ILE A 125 -10.70 -7.29 6.46
CA ILE A 125 -10.42 -6.60 5.18
C ILE A 125 -9.15 -5.75 5.31
N MET A 126 -9.01 -4.95 6.36
CA MET A 126 -7.84 -4.09 6.56
C MET A 126 -6.58 -4.91 6.83
N ARG A 127 -6.65 -5.95 7.63
CA ARG A 127 -5.51 -6.85 7.86
C ARG A 127 -5.08 -7.54 6.56
N SER A 128 -6.03 -8.00 5.76
CA SER A 128 -5.75 -8.61 4.46
C SER A 128 -5.09 -7.61 3.50
N TRP A 129 -5.54 -6.35 3.48
CA TRP A 129 -4.90 -5.30 2.68
C TRP A 129 -3.44 -5.07 3.12
N ILE A 130 -3.16 -5.03 4.43
CA ILE A 130 -1.79 -4.87 4.94
C ILE A 130 -0.90 -6.05 4.52
N PHE A 131 -1.36 -7.28 4.68
CA PHE A 131 -0.60 -8.45 4.26
C PHE A 131 -0.39 -8.50 2.74
N GLN A 132 -1.37 -8.02 1.94
CA GLN A 132 -1.18 -7.85 0.50
C GLN A 132 -0.04 -6.88 0.22
N VAL A 133 -0.02 -5.69 0.84
CA VAL A 133 1.06 -4.70 0.69
C VAL A 133 2.42 -5.29 1.08
N LEU A 134 2.49 -5.96 2.23
CA LEU A 134 3.73 -6.58 2.71
C LEU A 134 4.24 -7.65 1.73
N THR A 135 3.39 -8.58 1.31
CA THR A 135 3.85 -9.63 0.38
C THR A 135 4.20 -9.06 -1.00
N ASP A 136 3.47 -8.03 -1.45
CA ASP A 136 3.78 -7.33 -2.70
C ASP A 136 5.17 -6.67 -2.67
N LEU A 137 5.58 -6.11 -1.53
CA LEU A 137 6.86 -5.43 -1.36
C LEU A 137 8.02 -6.40 -1.08
N TYR A 138 7.82 -7.40 -0.22
CA TYR A 138 8.89 -8.23 0.32
C TYR A 138 8.90 -9.67 -0.23
N GLY A 139 7.80 -10.15 -0.81
CA GLY A 139 7.62 -11.53 -1.26
C GLY A 139 7.12 -12.44 -0.13
N ASP A 140 7.92 -13.45 0.25
CA ASP A 140 7.59 -14.34 1.37
C ASP A 140 7.61 -13.56 2.69
N ILE A 141 6.58 -13.74 3.52
CA ILE A 141 6.42 -12.98 4.78
C ILE A 141 5.85 -13.87 5.90
N PRO A 142 6.05 -13.53 7.17
CA PRO A 142 5.27 -14.10 8.26
C PRO A 142 3.77 -13.75 8.08
N TYR A 143 2.93 -14.78 7.90
CA TYR A 143 1.49 -14.64 7.68
C TYR A 143 0.68 -15.51 8.63
N THR A 144 0.77 -16.82 8.52
CA THR A 144 -0.06 -17.75 9.30
C THR A 144 0.20 -17.72 10.82
N GLN A 145 1.40 -17.28 11.21
CA GLN A 145 1.85 -17.17 12.60
C GLN A 145 1.92 -15.71 13.09
N ALA A 146 1.76 -14.74 12.21
CA ALA A 146 1.81 -13.32 12.57
C ALA A 146 0.65 -12.91 13.50
N GLY A 147 0.87 -11.93 14.37
CA GLY A 147 -0.12 -11.46 15.35
C GLY A 147 -0.42 -12.44 16.48
N LYS A 148 0.32 -13.54 16.60
CA LYS A 148 0.17 -14.58 17.64
C LYS A 148 1.42 -14.66 18.53
N ILE A 149 1.84 -13.52 19.08
CA ILE A 149 3.11 -13.35 19.78
C ILE A 149 3.25 -14.27 21.01
N GLU A 150 2.15 -14.59 21.68
CA GLU A 150 2.16 -15.50 22.83
C GLU A 150 2.55 -16.94 22.42
N THR A 151 2.32 -17.32 21.17
CA THR A 151 2.61 -18.66 20.65
C THR A 151 3.87 -18.69 19.80
N TYR A 152 4.12 -17.63 19.02
CA TYR A 152 5.20 -17.59 18.04
C TYR A 152 6.03 -16.31 18.18
N LEU A 153 7.14 -16.39 18.93
CA LEU A 153 8.10 -15.27 19.05
C LEU A 153 8.94 -15.10 17.78
N THR A 154 9.19 -16.16 17.05
CA THR A 154 9.92 -16.20 15.78
C THR A 154 9.04 -16.83 14.70
N PRO A 155 8.07 -16.07 14.14
CA PRO A 155 7.12 -16.62 13.20
C PRO A 155 7.81 -17.07 11.89
N LYS A 156 7.34 -18.19 11.32
CA LYS A 156 7.82 -18.66 10.02
C LYS A 156 7.36 -17.75 8.89
N TYR A 157 8.16 -17.69 7.84
CA TYR A 157 7.77 -17.04 6.59
C TYR A 157 6.97 -18.01 5.73
N ASP A 158 5.79 -17.59 5.34
CA ASP A 158 4.95 -18.29 4.37
C ASP A 158 5.31 -17.83 2.96
N SER A 159 5.23 -18.74 1.98
CA SER A 159 5.47 -18.35 0.58
C SER A 159 4.41 -17.40 0.08
N GLN A 160 4.78 -16.52 -0.84
CA GLN A 160 3.87 -15.52 -1.42
C GLN A 160 2.58 -16.17 -1.96
N LYS A 161 2.68 -17.37 -2.57
CA LYS A 161 1.51 -18.15 -3.00
C LYS A 161 0.58 -18.50 -1.84
N VAL A 162 1.12 -18.94 -0.71
CA VAL A 162 0.34 -19.27 0.50
C VAL A 162 -0.35 -18.01 1.05
N VAL A 163 0.37 -16.89 1.09
CA VAL A 163 -0.18 -15.61 1.54
C VAL A 163 -1.38 -15.22 0.67
N TYR A 164 -1.22 -15.09 -0.64
CA TYR A 164 -2.33 -14.69 -1.52
C TYR A 164 -3.55 -15.61 -1.43
N ASN A 165 -3.34 -16.92 -1.37
CA ASN A 165 -4.46 -17.86 -1.23
C ASN A 165 -5.19 -17.68 0.11
N GLY A 166 -4.45 -17.41 1.18
CA GLY A 166 -5.05 -17.09 2.48
C GLY A 166 -5.84 -15.80 2.45
N LEU A 167 -5.29 -14.74 1.84
CA LEU A 167 -5.98 -13.45 1.71
C LEU A 167 -7.27 -13.55 0.91
N LEU A 168 -7.28 -14.32 -0.17
CA LEU A 168 -8.50 -14.57 -0.97
C LEU A 168 -9.59 -15.25 -0.13
N ALA A 169 -9.21 -16.20 0.74
CA ALA A 169 -10.14 -16.87 1.64
C ALA A 169 -10.67 -15.93 2.74
N GLU A 170 -9.78 -15.17 3.39
CA GLU A 170 -10.15 -14.20 4.44
C GLU A 170 -11.08 -13.09 3.89
N LEU A 171 -10.78 -12.53 2.72
CA LEU A 171 -11.63 -11.52 2.09
C LEU A 171 -13.01 -12.07 1.71
N LYS A 172 -13.08 -13.34 1.26
CA LYS A 172 -14.36 -14.02 1.00
C LYS A 172 -15.14 -14.23 2.29
N GLU A 173 -14.49 -14.61 3.39
CA GLU A 173 -15.10 -14.70 4.72
C GLU A 173 -15.68 -13.35 5.14
N ALA A 174 -14.92 -12.26 5.00
CA ALA A 174 -15.39 -10.93 5.36
C ALA A 174 -16.65 -10.53 4.59
N VAL A 175 -16.71 -10.83 3.28
CA VAL A 175 -17.91 -10.60 2.45
C VAL A 175 -19.09 -11.41 2.97
N ALA A 176 -18.90 -12.68 3.30
CA ALA A 176 -19.96 -13.54 3.84
C ALA A 176 -20.48 -13.03 5.20
N ILE A 177 -19.59 -12.51 6.07
CA ILE A 177 -20.00 -11.87 7.33
C ILE A 177 -20.87 -10.64 7.08
N ILE A 178 -20.52 -9.78 6.11
CA ILE A 178 -21.31 -8.60 5.75
C ILE A 178 -22.69 -9.01 5.22
N ASP A 179 -22.74 -10.00 4.35
CA ASP A 179 -23.99 -10.48 3.76
C ASP A 179 -24.95 -11.13 4.80
N ALA A 180 -24.40 -11.84 5.76
CA ALA A 180 -25.16 -12.42 6.86
C ALA A 180 -25.68 -11.38 7.87
N ASN A 181 -25.12 -10.15 7.85
CA ASN A 181 -25.44 -9.09 8.81
C ASN A 181 -25.72 -7.75 8.11
N PRO A 182 -26.80 -7.65 7.31
CA PRO A 182 -27.06 -6.49 6.45
C PRO A 182 -27.33 -5.18 7.21
N THR A 183 -27.64 -5.25 8.50
CA THR A 183 -27.86 -4.09 9.38
C THR A 183 -26.62 -3.72 10.20
N ALA A 184 -25.52 -4.46 10.05
CA ALA A 184 -24.28 -4.14 10.75
C ALA A 184 -23.77 -2.75 10.32
N SER A 185 -23.18 -2.06 11.28
CA SER A 185 -22.50 -0.77 11.07
C SER A 185 -21.23 -0.70 11.91
N VAL A 186 -20.35 0.22 11.59
CA VAL A 186 -19.14 0.49 12.35
C VAL A 186 -18.98 2.00 12.55
N ALA A 187 -18.65 2.40 13.78
CA ALA A 187 -18.18 3.74 14.08
C ALA A 187 -16.64 3.79 13.94
N GLY A 188 -16.06 5.00 13.91
CA GLY A 188 -14.62 5.17 13.75
C GLY A 188 -14.08 4.91 12.34
N ASP A 189 -14.93 4.59 11.37
CA ASP A 189 -14.55 4.36 9.98
C ASP A 189 -14.36 5.67 9.20
N SER A 190 -13.13 6.09 9.03
CA SER A 190 -12.76 7.24 8.21
C SER A 190 -12.54 6.90 6.73
N LEU A 191 -12.51 5.62 6.36
CA LEU A 191 -12.26 5.17 5.00
C LEU A 191 -13.53 5.16 4.14
N LEU A 192 -14.57 4.46 4.60
CA LEU A 192 -15.85 4.26 3.90
C LEU A 192 -17.06 4.79 4.67
N LEU A 193 -16.81 5.51 5.78
CA LEU A 193 -17.82 6.23 6.59
C LEU A 193 -18.94 5.31 7.14
N GLY A 194 -18.56 4.12 7.59
CA GLY A 194 -19.49 3.13 8.16
C GLY A 194 -20.32 2.36 7.11
N ASN A 195 -20.09 2.60 5.84
CA ASN A 195 -20.83 1.96 4.76
C ASN A 195 -20.36 0.52 4.52
N MET A 196 -21.07 -0.47 5.09
CA MET A 196 -20.71 -1.89 4.97
C MET A 196 -20.80 -2.41 3.52
N GLN A 197 -21.69 -1.86 2.68
CA GLN A 197 -21.69 -2.19 1.25
C GLN A 197 -20.46 -1.62 0.53
N GLY A 198 -19.94 -0.47 0.96
CA GLY A 198 -18.64 0.04 0.54
C GLY A 198 -17.49 -0.91 0.93
N TRP A 199 -17.51 -1.43 2.15
CA TRP A 199 -16.54 -2.43 2.62
C TRP A 199 -16.61 -3.74 1.82
N LYS A 200 -17.81 -4.21 1.46
CA LYS A 200 -17.98 -5.36 0.57
C LYS A 200 -17.37 -5.11 -0.81
N LYS A 201 -17.61 -3.92 -1.40
CA LYS A 201 -17.01 -3.54 -2.68
C LYS A 201 -15.48 -3.47 -2.59
N PHE A 202 -14.95 -2.94 -1.51
CA PHE A 202 -13.50 -2.90 -1.27
C PHE A 202 -12.91 -4.32 -1.15
N ALA A 203 -13.51 -5.20 -0.37
CA ALA A 203 -13.08 -6.59 -0.26
C ALA A 203 -13.08 -7.31 -1.62
N ASN A 204 -14.13 -7.15 -2.43
CA ASN A 204 -14.21 -7.73 -3.76
C ASN A 204 -13.21 -7.07 -4.74
N GLY A 205 -12.96 -5.77 -4.60
CA GLY A 205 -11.89 -5.08 -5.30
C GLY A 205 -10.52 -5.70 -5.01
N LEU A 206 -10.20 -5.93 -3.73
CA LEU A 206 -8.97 -6.60 -3.31
C LEU A 206 -8.90 -8.05 -3.82
N ARG A 207 -10.00 -8.81 -3.78
CA ARG A 207 -10.06 -10.17 -4.36
C ARG A 207 -9.74 -10.15 -5.86
N SER A 208 -10.32 -9.21 -6.62
CA SER A 208 -10.05 -9.06 -8.06
C SER A 208 -8.60 -8.63 -8.34
N ARG A 209 -8.04 -7.72 -7.53
CA ARG A 209 -6.63 -7.27 -7.59
C ARG A 209 -5.69 -8.45 -7.37
N ILE A 210 -5.88 -9.21 -6.29
CA ILE A 210 -5.05 -10.38 -5.96
C ILE A 210 -5.19 -11.47 -7.04
N ALA A 211 -6.42 -11.78 -7.49
CA ALA A 211 -6.63 -12.76 -8.54
C ALA A 211 -5.89 -12.41 -9.84
N LEU A 212 -5.95 -11.14 -10.25
CA LEU A 212 -5.22 -10.69 -11.44
C LEU A 212 -3.70 -10.73 -11.21
N ARG A 213 -3.23 -10.39 -10.01
CA ARG A 213 -1.81 -10.41 -9.65
C ARG A 213 -1.19 -11.78 -9.73
N ILE A 214 -1.91 -12.82 -9.34
CA ILE A 214 -1.42 -14.20 -9.39
C ILE A 214 -1.67 -14.88 -10.75
N ALA A 215 -2.39 -14.25 -11.68
CA ALA A 215 -2.92 -14.90 -12.88
C ALA A 215 -1.84 -15.49 -13.82
N ASP A 216 -0.62 -14.95 -13.81
CA ASP A 216 0.50 -15.47 -14.60
C ASP A 216 1.21 -16.67 -13.93
N ARG A 217 0.96 -16.90 -12.64
CA ARG A 217 1.50 -18.03 -11.86
C ARG A 217 0.45 -19.08 -11.53
N ASP A 218 -0.80 -18.67 -11.36
CA ASP A 218 -1.91 -19.56 -10.97
C ASP A 218 -3.22 -19.09 -11.64
N ALA A 219 -3.28 -19.27 -12.95
CA ALA A 219 -4.44 -18.90 -13.77
C ALA A 219 -5.73 -19.62 -13.33
N ILE A 220 -5.61 -20.84 -12.80
CA ILE A 220 -6.76 -21.62 -12.33
C ILE A 220 -7.39 -20.95 -11.12
N THR A 221 -6.58 -20.57 -10.12
CA THR A 221 -7.08 -19.85 -8.95
C THR A 221 -7.62 -18.47 -9.34
N ALA A 222 -6.94 -17.74 -10.24
CA ALA A 222 -7.40 -16.46 -10.73
C ALA A 222 -8.80 -16.58 -11.38
N LYS A 223 -8.98 -17.53 -12.30
CA LYS A 223 -10.27 -17.77 -12.96
C LYS A 223 -11.36 -18.12 -11.95
N LYS A 224 -11.07 -19.03 -11.03
CA LYS A 224 -12.01 -19.43 -9.97
C LYS A 224 -12.50 -18.21 -9.16
N VAL A 225 -11.60 -17.29 -8.79
CA VAL A 225 -11.98 -16.09 -8.02
C VAL A 225 -12.92 -15.19 -8.84
N PHE A 226 -12.63 -14.96 -10.13
CA PHE A 226 -13.52 -14.18 -10.98
C PHE A 226 -14.88 -14.86 -11.20
N ASP A 227 -14.92 -16.19 -11.30
CA ASP A 227 -16.18 -16.94 -11.39
C ASP A 227 -17.00 -16.83 -10.09
N GLU A 228 -16.35 -16.89 -8.94
CA GLU A 228 -16.99 -16.65 -7.64
C GLU A 228 -17.55 -15.23 -7.54
N LEU A 229 -16.77 -14.21 -7.90
CA LEU A 229 -17.20 -12.81 -7.92
C LEU A 229 -18.41 -12.61 -8.87
N ALA A 230 -18.43 -13.29 -10.02
CA ALA A 230 -19.55 -13.26 -10.94
C ALA A 230 -20.81 -13.92 -10.33
N ALA A 231 -20.67 -15.08 -9.70
CA ALA A 231 -21.75 -15.76 -9.00
C ALA A 231 -22.33 -14.94 -7.82
N GLU A 232 -21.49 -14.13 -7.17
CA GLU A 232 -21.85 -13.19 -6.11
C GLU A 232 -22.47 -11.89 -6.66
N GLY A 233 -22.61 -11.73 -7.98
CA GLY A 233 -23.25 -10.58 -8.65
C GLY A 233 -22.34 -9.43 -9.02
N ASN A 234 -21.01 -9.63 -9.06
CA ASN A 234 -20.00 -8.60 -9.44
C ASN A 234 -20.17 -7.30 -8.64
N ILE A 235 -20.22 -7.43 -7.31
CA ILE A 235 -20.37 -6.28 -6.40
C ILE A 235 -19.04 -5.56 -6.28
N PHE A 236 -18.82 -4.62 -7.19
CA PHE A 236 -17.63 -3.75 -7.29
C PHE A 236 -17.99 -2.28 -7.11
N PHE A 237 -16.96 -1.43 -6.98
CA PHE A 237 -17.14 0.01 -7.07
C PHE A 237 -17.73 0.39 -8.43
N LYS A 238 -18.63 1.37 -8.40
CA LYS A 238 -19.31 1.93 -9.56
C LYS A 238 -19.09 3.43 -9.62
N GLU A 239 -19.40 4.03 -10.73
CA GLU A 239 -19.38 5.47 -10.87
C GLU A 239 -20.28 6.16 -9.82
N GLY A 240 -19.70 7.15 -9.13
CA GLY A 240 -20.37 7.86 -8.04
C GLY A 240 -20.21 7.23 -6.66
N ASP A 241 -19.70 6.01 -6.57
CA ASP A 241 -19.30 5.46 -5.26
C ASP A 241 -18.12 6.23 -4.68
N ARG A 242 -18.03 6.24 -3.35
CA ARG A 242 -16.84 6.69 -2.66
C ARG A 242 -15.75 5.62 -2.81
N ASP A 243 -14.58 6.00 -3.33
CA ASP A 243 -13.37 5.16 -3.31
C ASP A 243 -12.99 4.78 -1.87
N ALA A 244 -12.32 3.65 -1.69
CA ALA A 244 -11.73 3.31 -0.40
C ALA A 244 -10.52 4.23 -0.17
N ARG A 245 -10.77 5.40 0.48
CA ARG A 245 -9.76 6.44 0.68
C ARG A 245 -9.91 7.14 2.02
N LEU A 246 -8.78 7.45 2.65
CA LEU A 246 -8.73 8.36 3.78
C LEU A 246 -8.66 9.80 3.26
N ASN A 247 -9.57 10.65 3.73
CA ASN A 247 -9.48 12.09 3.51
C ASN A 247 -8.77 12.72 4.70
N TYR A 248 -7.65 13.33 4.45
CA TYR A 248 -6.89 14.04 5.46
C TYR A 248 -7.47 15.43 5.73
N LEU A 249 -7.13 15.96 6.89
CA LEU A 249 -7.50 17.30 7.33
C LEU A 249 -6.23 18.18 7.38
N THR A 250 -6.37 19.37 7.95
CA THR A 250 -5.21 20.19 8.34
C THR A 250 -4.52 19.60 9.57
N SER A 251 -3.43 20.23 10.03
CA SER A 251 -2.75 19.82 11.26
C SER A 251 -3.74 19.62 12.43
N PRO A 252 -3.59 18.55 13.24
CA PRO A 252 -2.51 17.54 13.24
C PRO A 252 -2.77 16.32 12.33
N SER A 253 -3.88 16.23 11.62
CA SER A 253 -4.30 15.05 10.85
C SER A 253 -4.00 15.19 9.35
N GLN A 254 -2.77 15.59 9.02
CA GLN A 254 -2.32 15.87 7.66
C GLN A 254 -1.93 14.60 6.90
N ASN A 255 -2.03 14.68 5.56
CA ASN A 255 -1.41 13.69 4.68
C ASN A 255 0.11 13.69 4.89
N PRO A 256 0.77 12.52 5.04
CA PRO A 256 2.20 12.44 5.28
C PRO A 256 3.06 13.11 4.20
N VAL A 257 2.65 13.01 2.93
CA VAL A 257 3.32 13.70 1.81
C VAL A 257 3.18 15.21 1.96
N GLY A 258 1.96 15.71 2.20
CA GLY A 258 1.70 17.13 2.42
C GLY A 258 2.49 17.67 3.61
N LYS A 259 2.50 16.95 4.72
CA LYS A 259 3.29 17.30 5.91
C LYS A 259 4.79 17.37 5.61
N ASN A 260 5.34 16.42 4.86
CA ASN A 260 6.74 16.44 4.45
C ASN A 260 7.03 17.68 3.59
N ARG A 261 6.14 18.01 2.65
CA ARG A 261 6.29 19.12 1.72
C ARG A 261 6.21 20.51 2.38
N GLU A 262 5.72 20.64 3.59
CA GLU A 262 5.74 21.92 4.33
C GLU A 262 7.16 22.40 4.64
N THR A 263 8.10 21.47 4.82
CA THR A 263 9.49 21.78 5.21
C THR A 263 10.52 21.29 4.20
N ARG A 264 10.15 20.44 3.24
CA ARG A 264 11.04 19.79 2.28
C ARG A 264 10.63 20.12 0.85
N ASN A 265 11.60 20.45 0.03
CA ASN A 265 11.41 20.76 -1.40
C ASN A 265 12.35 19.93 -2.30
N ASP A 266 12.74 18.75 -1.83
CA ASP A 266 13.76 17.88 -2.45
C ASP A 266 13.28 17.20 -3.73
N TYR A 267 11.97 17.22 -3.99
CA TYR A 267 11.32 16.42 -5.03
C TYR A 267 10.80 17.30 -6.16
N ARG A 268 10.77 16.72 -7.35
CA ARG A 268 10.15 17.24 -8.56
C ARG A 268 9.40 16.11 -9.26
N ILE A 269 8.52 16.47 -10.18
CA ILE A 269 7.94 15.47 -11.08
C ILE A 269 9.04 14.87 -11.96
N SER A 270 8.99 13.56 -12.18
CA SER A 270 9.96 12.88 -13.03
C SER A 270 9.82 13.30 -14.50
N LYS A 271 10.96 13.38 -15.17
CA LYS A 271 11.01 13.56 -16.64
C LYS A 271 10.22 12.47 -17.36
N THR A 272 10.24 11.24 -16.85
CA THR A 272 9.50 10.12 -17.43
C THR A 272 7.99 10.42 -17.50
N VAL A 273 7.39 10.92 -16.43
CA VAL A 273 5.96 11.30 -16.42
C VAL A 273 5.68 12.44 -17.39
N ILE A 274 6.50 13.49 -17.37
CA ILE A 274 6.33 14.62 -18.29
C ILE A 274 6.40 14.15 -19.75
N ASP A 275 7.38 13.32 -20.10
CA ASP A 275 7.55 12.80 -21.45
C ASP A 275 6.32 11.98 -21.90
N TYR A 276 5.76 11.12 -21.06
CA TYR A 276 4.54 10.36 -21.35
C TYR A 276 3.33 11.27 -21.53
N LEU A 277 3.10 12.21 -20.59
CA LEU A 277 1.95 13.11 -20.66
C LEU A 277 2.02 14.02 -21.90
N GLN A 278 3.21 14.48 -22.27
CA GLN A 278 3.40 15.30 -23.49
C GLN A 278 3.26 14.45 -24.76
N ALA A 279 3.83 13.24 -24.82
CA ALA A 279 3.75 12.36 -25.97
C ALA A 279 2.30 11.96 -26.31
N TYR A 280 1.46 11.83 -25.29
CA TYR A 280 0.05 11.50 -25.44
C TYR A 280 -0.87 12.73 -25.53
N ASN A 281 -0.33 13.96 -25.48
CA ASN A 281 -1.16 15.18 -25.32
C ASN A 281 -2.17 15.03 -24.18
N ASP A 282 -1.72 14.45 -23.03
CA ASP A 282 -2.57 14.03 -21.94
C ASP A 282 -3.10 15.26 -21.17
N PRO A 283 -4.43 15.44 -21.06
CA PRO A 283 -5.02 16.56 -20.32
C PRO A 283 -4.71 16.60 -18.84
N ARG A 284 -4.18 15.51 -18.24
CA ARG A 284 -3.76 15.47 -16.84
C ARG A 284 -2.45 16.21 -16.59
N LEU A 285 -1.68 16.57 -17.62
CA LEU A 285 -0.39 17.25 -17.47
C LEU A 285 -0.46 18.48 -16.53
N PRO A 286 -1.38 19.44 -16.68
CA PRO A 286 -1.45 20.60 -15.78
C PRO A 286 -1.95 20.28 -14.36
N VAL A 287 -2.49 19.08 -14.15
CA VAL A 287 -2.91 18.59 -12.82
C VAL A 287 -1.74 17.88 -12.14
N TYR A 288 -1.00 17.05 -12.88
CA TYR A 288 0.09 16.24 -12.35
C TYR A 288 1.38 17.02 -12.14
N ALA A 289 1.58 18.08 -12.91
CA ALA A 289 2.74 18.95 -12.84
C ALA A 289 2.35 20.43 -12.70
N ALA A 290 3.05 21.14 -11.83
CA ALA A 290 3.06 22.60 -11.86
C ALA A 290 4.09 23.09 -12.91
N LYS A 291 3.80 24.21 -13.59
CA LYS A 291 4.81 24.85 -14.44
C LYS A 291 6.00 25.32 -13.60
N PRO A 292 7.21 25.36 -14.17
CA PRO A 292 8.36 25.98 -13.53
C PRO A 292 8.08 27.39 -13.05
N ALA A 293 8.66 27.78 -11.92
CA ALA A 293 8.42 29.09 -11.31
C ALA A 293 8.92 30.28 -12.16
N ASP A 294 9.89 30.04 -13.05
CA ASP A 294 10.37 31.04 -14.02
C ASP A 294 9.47 31.19 -15.27
N GLY A 295 8.36 30.46 -15.35
CA GLY A 295 7.40 30.54 -16.45
C GLY A 295 7.75 29.72 -17.67
N GLY A 296 8.81 28.91 -17.62
CA GLY A 296 9.23 28.02 -18.72
C GLY A 296 8.22 26.89 -19.04
N PRO A 297 8.52 26.07 -20.04
CA PRO A 297 7.75 24.88 -20.37
C PRO A 297 7.83 23.86 -19.22
N TYR A 298 6.92 22.87 -19.21
CA TYR A 298 7.01 21.73 -18.27
C TYR A 298 8.35 21.02 -18.46
N LEU A 299 9.09 20.89 -17.35
CA LEU A 299 10.42 20.26 -17.33
C LEU A 299 10.54 19.34 -16.10
N GLY A 300 10.46 18.05 -16.33
CA GLY A 300 10.67 17.03 -15.31
C GLY A 300 12.15 16.79 -15.01
N VAL A 301 12.43 16.24 -13.84
CA VAL A 301 13.80 15.87 -13.42
C VAL A 301 14.07 14.42 -13.80
N THR A 302 15.26 14.17 -14.37
CA THR A 302 15.71 12.80 -14.66
C THR A 302 16.01 12.06 -13.36
N ASN A 303 15.49 10.83 -13.23
CA ASN A 303 15.74 10.00 -12.05
C ASN A 303 17.21 9.60 -11.93
N GLY A 304 17.71 9.67 -10.70
CA GLY A 304 19.06 9.22 -10.36
C GLY A 304 20.19 10.14 -10.81
N LEU A 305 19.98 11.43 -10.86
CA LEU A 305 21.06 12.40 -11.05
C LEU A 305 22.02 12.39 -9.85
N THR A 306 23.29 12.77 -10.08
CA THR A 306 24.20 13.12 -8.97
C THR A 306 23.78 14.43 -8.33
N ALA A 307 24.22 14.68 -7.08
CA ALA A 307 23.92 15.93 -6.38
C ALA A 307 24.31 17.19 -7.19
N ASP A 308 25.49 17.16 -7.82
CA ASP A 308 25.96 18.26 -8.68
C ASP A 308 25.08 18.47 -9.91
N SER A 309 24.69 17.37 -10.59
CA SER A 309 23.86 17.45 -11.77
C SER A 309 22.43 17.92 -11.43
N ALA A 310 21.88 17.47 -10.32
CA ALA A 310 20.56 17.86 -9.83
C ALA A 310 20.56 19.35 -9.45
N SER A 311 21.56 19.83 -8.71
CA SER A 311 21.65 21.23 -8.28
C SER A 311 21.76 22.23 -9.44
N ARG A 312 22.40 21.83 -10.55
CA ARG A 312 22.53 22.68 -11.76
C ARG A 312 21.20 22.91 -12.50
N LEU A 313 20.22 22.02 -12.33
CA LEU A 313 18.89 22.21 -12.94
C LEU A 313 18.17 23.42 -12.37
N GLY A 314 18.28 23.64 -11.06
CA GLY A 314 17.61 24.72 -10.35
C GLY A 314 16.11 24.47 -10.11
N PHE A 315 15.66 24.82 -8.92
CA PHE A 315 14.27 24.63 -8.50
C PHE A 315 13.27 25.44 -9.34
N SER A 316 13.63 26.67 -9.70
CA SER A 316 12.76 27.56 -10.47
C SER A 316 12.54 27.14 -11.91
N LYS A 317 13.47 26.34 -12.45
CA LYS A 317 13.45 25.88 -13.86
C LYS A 317 12.79 24.53 -14.04
N THR A 318 12.51 23.80 -12.96
CA THR A 318 11.93 22.47 -13.01
C THR A 318 10.49 22.46 -12.52
N SER A 319 9.66 21.62 -13.13
CA SER A 319 8.25 21.44 -12.75
C SER A 319 8.14 20.74 -11.40
N ASP A 320 7.36 21.30 -10.50
CA ASP A 320 6.99 20.63 -9.26
C ASP A 320 5.86 19.62 -9.50
N VAL A 321 5.64 18.74 -8.55
CA VAL A 321 4.47 17.86 -8.52
C VAL A 321 3.22 18.69 -8.30
N GLY A 322 2.13 18.36 -8.96
CA GLY A 322 0.87 19.07 -8.83
C GLY A 322 0.36 19.18 -7.39
N SER A 323 -0.15 20.33 -7.03
CA SER A 323 -0.55 20.65 -5.64
C SER A 323 -1.60 19.70 -5.08
N VAL A 324 -2.47 19.13 -5.91
CA VAL A 324 -3.50 18.17 -5.47
C VAL A 324 -2.90 16.91 -4.81
N PHE A 325 -1.62 16.62 -5.04
CA PHE A 325 -0.91 15.47 -4.46
C PHE A 325 0.00 15.86 -3.28
N THR A 326 0.24 17.15 -3.08
CA THR A 326 1.28 17.63 -2.14
C THR A 326 0.74 18.53 -1.04
N VAL A 327 -0.56 18.81 -1.02
CA VAL A 327 -1.19 19.57 0.07
C VAL A 327 -1.49 18.66 1.27
N SER A 328 -1.54 19.25 2.46
CA SER A 328 -1.83 18.52 3.71
C SER A 328 -3.17 17.79 3.71
N GLN A 329 -4.12 18.22 2.90
CA GLN A 329 -5.44 17.60 2.76
C GLN A 329 -5.56 16.66 1.56
N ALA A 330 -4.46 16.34 0.86
CA ALA A 330 -4.49 15.41 -0.25
C ALA A 330 -5.11 14.07 0.19
N PRO A 331 -6.07 13.51 -0.58
CA PRO A 331 -6.66 12.23 -0.23
C PRO A 331 -5.64 11.10 -0.40
N ALA A 332 -5.82 10.04 0.38
CA ALA A 332 -5.01 8.83 0.34
C ALA A 332 -5.86 7.62 -0.06
N PRO A 333 -6.02 7.33 -1.35
CA PRO A 333 -6.71 6.14 -1.81
C PRO A 333 -5.95 4.86 -1.49
N LEU A 334 -6.69 3.80 -1.19
CA LEU A 334 -6.21 2.42 -1.08
C LEU A 334 -6.73 1.57 -2.24
N PHE A 335 -7.86 1.98 -2.81
CA PHE A 335 -8.49 1.35 -3.97
C PHE A 335 -9.47 2.33 -4.61
N THR A 336 -9.37 2.50 -5.93
CA THR A 336 -10.17 3.47 -6.68
C THR A 336 -11.05 2.82 -7.75
N TYR A 337 -12.10 3.53 -8.15
CA TYR A 337 -12.96 3.07 -9.25
C TYR A 337 -12.21 2.95 -10.60
N PRO A 338 -11.33 3.89 -11.02
CA PRO A 338 -10.51 3.70 -12.21
C PRO A 338 -9.64 2.44 -12.14
N GLU A 339 -9.03 2.16 -11.00
CA GLU A 339 -8.24 0.94 -10.82
C GLU A 339 -9.10 -0.31 -11.00
N GLN A 340 -10.30 -0.35 -10.40
CA GLN A 340 -11.24 -1.46 -10.58
C GLN A 340 -11.52 -1.72 -12.06
N LEU A 341 -11.75 -0.67 -12.83
CA LEU A 341 -12.04 -0.79 -14.26
C LEU A 341 -10.84 -1.31 -15.06
N PHE A 342 -9.61 -0.88 -14.75
CA PHE A 342 -8.41 -1.44 -15.39
C PHE A 342 -8.21 -2.91 -15.05
N ILE A 343 -8.48 -3.33 -13.81
CA ILE A 343 -8.46 -4.74 -13.38
C ILE A 343 -9.45 -5.55 -14.22
N LEU A 344 -10.68 -5.05 -14.35
CA LEU A 344 -11.73 -5.75 -15.12
C LEU A 344 -11.43 -5.76 -16.63
N ALA A 345 -10.84 -4.69 -17.19
CA ALA A 345 -10.43 -4.63 -18.58
C ALA A 345 -9.38 -5.70 -18.90
N GLU A 346 -8.34 -5.83 -18.06
CA GLU A 346 -7.32 -6.87 -18.25
C GLU A 346 -7.91 -8.27 -18.02
N ALA A 347 -8.71 -8.44 -16.98
CA ALA A 347 -9.37 -9.72 -16.71
C ALA A 347 -10.27 -10.17 -17.85
N ALA A 348 -11.01 -9.24 -18.48
CA ALA A 348 -11.83 -9.50 -19.66
C ALA A 348 -10.97 -9.89 -20.87
N GLN A 349 -9.89 -9.15 -21.14
CA GLN A 349 -8.94 -9.46 -22.22
C GLN A 349 -8.34 -10.87 -22.07
N ARG A 350 -8.12 -11.30 -20.83
CA ARG A 350 -7.54 -12.61 -20.51
C ARG A 350 -8.58 -13.73 -20.39
N GLY A 351 -9.87 -13.45 -20.62
CA GLY A 351 -10.96 -14.43 -20.50
C GLY A 351 -11.28 -14.84 -19.05
N LEU A 352 -10.80 -14.09 -18.06
CA LEU A 352 -11.07 -14.33 -16.64
C LEU A 352 -12.41 -13.74 -16.21
N TYR A 353 -12.82 -12.61 -16.80
CA TYR A 353 -14.03 -11.88 -16.50
C TYR A 353 -14.90 -11.76 -17.77
N ASN A 354 -16.21 -11.87 -17.60
CA ASN A 354 -17.16 -11.69 -18.72
C ASN A 354 -17.46 -10.19 -18.92
N GLY A 355 -16.80 -9.56 -19.85
CA GLY A 355 -16.95 -8.12 -20.16
C GLY A 355 -16.25 -7.75 -21.47
N ASP A 356 -16.53 -6.56 -21.97
CA ASP A 356 -15.83 -5.97 -23.11
C ASP A 356 -14.57 -5.25 -22.63
N ALA A 357 -13.41 -5.81 -22.94
CA ALA A 357 -12.13 -5.28 -22.54
C ALA A 357 -11.87 -3.86 -23.06
N ALA A 358 -12.29 -3.55 -24.31
CA ALA A 358 -12.09 -2.25 -24.92
C ALA A 358 -12.99 -1.18 -24.25
N GLU A 359 -14.24 -1.51 -23.95
CA GLU A 359 -15.14 -0.57 -23.28
C GLU A 359 -14.72 -0.35 -21.82
N LEU A 360 -14.30 -1.39 -21.10
CA LEU A 360 -13.78 -1.28 -19.74
C LEU A 360 -12.49 -0.44 -19.69
N TYR A 361 -11.59 -0.61 -20.63
CA TYR A 361 -10.37 0.21 -20.78
C TYR A 361 -10.69 1.70 -20.99
N LYS A 362 -11.61 2.00 -21.91
CA LYS A 362 -12.06 3.38 -22.16
C LYS A 362 -12.73 3.97 -20.91
N ALA A 363 -13.58 3.18 -20.25
CA ALA A 363 -14.24 3.60 -19.03
C ALA A 363 -13.23 3.88 -17.90
N ALA A 364 -12.17 3.08 -17.78
CA ALA A 364 -11.09 3.29 -16.81
C ALA A 364 -10.36 4.62 -17.03
N ILE A 365 -10.03 4.93 -18.28
CA ILE A 365 -9.41 6.22 -18.65
C ILE A 365 -10.35 7.38 -18.35
N ARG A 366 -11.62 7.30 -18.76
CA ARG A 366 -12.63 8.33 -18.45
C ARG A 366 -12.78 8.56 -16.95
N ALA A 367 -12.85 7.49 -16.17
CA ALA A 367 -12.95 7.56 -14.72
C ALA A 367 -11.70 8.22 -14.10
N SER A 368 -10.50 7.90 -14.59
CA SER A 368 -9.26 8.55 -14.15
C SER A 368 -9.25 10.05 -14.44
N PHE A 369 -9.69 10.48 -15.62
CA PHE A 369 -9.82 11.90 -15.92
C PHE A 369 -10.86 12.61 -15.04
N LYS A 370 -11.99 11.93 -14.82
CA LYS A 370 -13.09 12.47 -14.01
C LYS A 370 -12.68 12.75 -12.55
N GLN A 371 -11.73 11.98 -12.00
CA GLN A 371 -11.18 12.24 -10.66
C GLN A 371 -10.61 13.66 -10.52
N TYR A 372 -10.16 14.26 -11.62
CA TYR A 372 -9.58 15.60 -11.68
C TYR A 372 -10.48 16.63 -12.38
N GLY A 373 -11.76 16.30 -12.57
CA GLY A 373 -12.73 17.20 -13.21
C GLY A 373 -12.56 17.35 -14.73
N ILE A 374 -11.75 16.50 -15.37
CA ILE A 374 -11.52 16.53 -16.82
C ILE A 374 -12.60 15.68 -17.50
N THR A 375 -13.43 16.32 -18.33
CA THR A 375 -14.57 15.67 -19.02
C THR A 375 -14.75 16.26 -20.43
N GLY A 376 -15.61 15.65 -21.26
CA GLY A 376 -15.98 16.14 -22.58
C GLY A 376 -14.91 15.94 -23.65
N ASN A 377 -14.86 16.84 -24.62
CA ASN A 377 -14.02 16.71 -25.82
C ASN A 377 -12.56 16.34 -25.58
N PRO A 378 -11.84 16.92 -24.57
CA PRO A 378 -10.45 16.54 -24.33
C PRO A 378 -10.26 15.03 -24.02
N VAL A 379 -11.26 14.40 -23.39
CA VAL A 379 -11.21 12.95 -23.08
C VAL A 379 -11.48 12.12 -24.35
N ASP A 380 -12.43 12.55 -25.18
CA ASP A 380 -12.76 11.87 -26.43
C ASP A 380 -11.61 11.97 -27.43
N ASP A 381 -11.00 13.14 -27.56
CA ASP A 381 -9.82 13.37 -28.40
C ASP A 381 -8.64 12.50 -27.94
N TYR A 382 -8.44 12.39 -26.63
CA TYR A 382 -7.40 11.52 -26.05
C TYR A 382 -7.63 10.05 -26.40
N LEU A 383 -8.84 9.54 -26.22
CA LEU A 383 -9.20 8.15 -26.47
C LEU A 383 -9.14 7.76 -27.97
N ASN A 384 -9.28 8.73 -28.86
CA ASN A 384 -9.22 8.52 -30.30
C ASN A 384 -7.80 8.51 -30.86
N GLN A 385 -6.78 8.88 -30.07
CA GLN A 385 -5.38 8.83 -30.52
C GLN A 385 -4.96 7.39 -30.79
N GLY A 386 -4.22 7.18 -31.88
CA GLY A 386 -3.74 5.83 -32.25
C GLY A 386 -2.84 5.18 -31.20
N SER A 387 -2.13 6.00 -30.41
CA SER A 387 -1.28 5.54 -29.30
C SER A 387 -2.06 5.12 -28.04
N VAL A 388 -3.33 5.53 -27.92
CA VAL A 388 -4.19 5.26 -26.77
C VAL A 388 -5.31 4.27 -27.10
N LYS A 389 -5.76 4.26 -28.36
CA LYS A 389 -6.85 3.40 -28.82
C LYS A 389 -6.55 1.94 -28.47
N TYR A 390 -7.55 1.27 -27.85
CA TYR A 390 -7.40 -0.11 -27.43
C TYR A 390 -7.07 -1.05 -28.61
N ASP A 391 -6.05 -1.86 -28.41
CA ASP A 391 -5.63 -2.93 -29.30
C ASP A 391 -5.41 -4.22 -28.49
N PRO A 392 -6.22 -5.27 -28.67
CA PRO A 392 -6.07 -6.53 -27.95
C PRO A 392 -4.69 -7.17 -28.07
N ALA A 393 -3.98 -6.98 -29.20
CA ALA A 393 -2.64 -7.52 -29.41
C ALA A 393 -1.59 -6.81 -28.52
N ASN A 394 -1.85 -5.57 -28.13
CA ASN A 394 -0.95 -4.73 -27.34
C ASN A 394 -1.50 -4.39 -25.95
N TYR A 395 -2.47 -5.17 -25.45
CA TYR A 395 -3.21 -4.85 -24.21
C TYR A 395 -2.32 -4.61 -23.00
N LYS A 396 -1.24 -5.40 -22.83
CA LYS A 396 -0.33 -5.23 -21.68
C LYS A 396 0.29 -3.84 -21.64
N LYS A 397 0.78 -3.37 -22.79
CA LYS A 397 1.33 -2.02 -22.92
C LYS A 397 0.26 -0.96 -22.63
N LEU A 398 -0.87 -1.06 -23.33
CA LEU A 398 -1.93 -0.06 -23.24
C LEU A 398 -2.51 0.04 -21.82
N ILE A 399 -2.87 -1.11 -21.23
CA ILE A 399 -3.38 -1.13 -19.86
C ILE A 399 -2.29 -0.72 -18.87
N GLY A 400 -1.07 -1.24 -19.02
CA GLY A 400 0.05 -0.91 -18.11
C GLY A 400 0.38 0.57 -18.09
N GLU A 401 0.52 1.21 -19.24
CA GLU A 401 0.81 2.64 -19.34
C GLU A 401 -0.35 3.51 -18.82
N GLN A 402 -1.60 3.20 -19.19
CA GLN A 402 -2.75 3.98 -18.74
C GLN A 402 -3.08 3.77 -17.27
N LYS A 403 -2.92 2.54 -16.75
CA LYS A 403 -3.06 2.25 -15.31
C LYS A 403 -1.95 2.95 -14.51
N TRP A 404 -0.70 2.93 -15.01
CA TRP A 404 0.40 3.67 -14.40
C TRP A 404 0.11 5.18 -14.33
N LEU A 405 -0.42 5.79 -15.40
CA LEU A 405 -0.86 7.20 -15.35
C LEU A 405 -2.03 7.41 -14.39
N ALA A 406 -2.99 6.48 -14.30
CA ALA A 406 -4.14 6.60 -13.41
C ALA A 406 -3.75 6.47 -11.92
N LEU A 407 -2.73 5.67 -11.61
CA LEU A 407 -2.18 5.45 -10.27
C LEU A 407 -1.13 6.52 -9.88
N PHE A 408 -1.04 7.63 -10.59
CA PHE A 408 -0.05 8.67 -10.27
C PHE A 408 -0.12 9.08 -8.80
N SER A 409 1.03 9.05 -8.13
CA SER A 409 1.23 9.22 -6.68
C SER A 409 0.83 8.04 -5.79
N GLU A 410 0.15 6.99 -6.28
CA GLU A 410 -0.08 5.75 -5.54
C GLU A 410 1.14 4.82 -5.68
N GLY A 411 2.28 5.22 -5.11
CA GLY A 411 3.59 4.64 -5.39
C GLY A 411 3.67 3.12 -5.24
N ILE A 412 3.14 2.55 -4.15
CA ILE A 412 3.24 1.11 -3.86
C ILE A 412 2.44 0.27 -4.87
N GLU A 413 1.19 0.65 -5.15
CA GLU A 413 0.37 -0.11 -6.11
C GLU A 413 0.92 0.03 -7.52
N ALA A 414 1.32 1.23 -7.93
CA ALA A 414 1.95 1.44 -9.21
C ALA A 414 3.27 0.66 -9.37
N PHE A 415 4.09 0.59 -8.31
CA PHE A 415 5.32 -0.20 -8.28
C PHE A 415 5.02 -1.71 -8.43
N THR A 416 3.93 -2.17 -7.85
CA THR A 416 3.53 -3.57 -7.92
C THR A 416 2.99 -3.92 -9.31
N GLU A 417 2.13 -3.07 -9.88
CA GLU A 417 1.58 -3.28 -11.22
C GLU A 417 2.64 -3.13 -12.33
N TRP A 418 3.57 -2.17 -12.17
CA TRP A 418 4.69 -2.04 -13.09
C TRP A 418 5.53 -3.34 -13.16
N ARG A 419 5.89 -3.93 -12.02
CA ARG A 419 6.63 -5.20 -11.97
C ARG A 419 5.87 -6.37 -12.60
N ARG A 420 4.54 -6.35 -12.49
CA ARG A 420 3.67 -7.40 -13.01
C ARG A 420 3.50 -7.34 -14.52
N LEU A 421 3.43 -6.13 -15.09
CA LEU A 421 3.14 -5.91 -16.50
C LEU A 421 4.36 -5.56 -17.34
N ASP A 422 5.46 -5.12 -16.74
CA ASP A 422 6.64 -4.51 -17.38
C ASP A 422 6.31 -3.26 -18.21
N TYR A 423 5.21 -2.58 -17.91
CA TYR A 423 4.81 -1.35 -18.57
C TYR A 423 4.38 -0.27 -17.57
N PRO A 424 4.78 1.01 -17.82
CA PRO A 424 5.62 1.47 -18.95
C PRO A 424 7.04 0.90 -18.88
N GLN A 425 7.75 0.86 -20.03
CA GLN A 425 9.15 0.44 -20.09
C GLN A 425 10.04 1.53 -19.50
N LEU A 426 10.24 1.48 -18.19
CA LEU A 426 11.07 2.41 -17.44
C LEU A 426 12.56 2.17 -17.71
N LYS A 427 13.34 3.25 -17.72
CA LYS A 427 14.79 3.17 -17.81
C LYS A 427 15.39 3.21 -16.40
N PRO A 428 16.46 2.46 -16.12
CA PRO A 428 17.15 2.57 -14.83
C PRO A 428 17.59 4.01 -14.53
N ALA A 429 17.68 4.35 -13.25
CA ALA A 429 18.19 5.63 -12.80
C ALA A 429 19.55 5.96 -13.44
N TYR A 430 19.75 7.21 -13.85
CA TYR A 430 20.90 7.64 -14.67
C TYR A 430 22.27 7.27 -14.05
N THR A 431 22.42 7.47 -12.73
CA THR A 431 23.60 7.03 -11.98
C THR A 431 23.23 6.00 -10.91
N GLY A 432 22.24 5.14 -11.21
CA GLY A 432 21.80 4.09 -10.29
C GLY A 432 22.89 3.06 -9.99
N VAL A 433 22.92 2.59 -8.74
CA VAL A 433 23.99 1.70 -8.25
C VAL A 433 23.71 0.20 -8.51
N LEU A 434 22.59 -0.15 -9.12
CA LEU A 434 22.16 -1.54 -9.34
C LEU A 434 22.56 -2.09 -10.73
N SER A 435 23.67 -1.61 -11.29
CA SER A 435 24.19 -2.11 -12.57
C SER A 435 23.17 -2.13 -13.71
N GLY A 436 22.42 -1.02 -13.88
CA GLY A 436 21.44 -0.88 -14.95
C GLY A 436 20.12 -1.61 -14.66
N LYS A 437 19.78 -1.91 -13.42
CA LYS A 437 18.50 -2.48 -12.99
C LYS A 437 17.71 -1.50 -12.14
N ILE A 438 16.39 -1.63 -12.15
CA ILE A 438 15.47 -0.95 -11.24
C ILE A 438 15.17 -1.89 -10.07
N PRO A 439 14.97 -1.39 -8.84
CA PRO A 439 14.47 -2.22 -7.74
C PRO A 439 13.17 -2.94 -8.10
N VAL A 440 13.05 -4.20 -7.71
CA VAL A 440 11.83 -5.01 -7.92
C VAL A 440 11.26 -5.59 -6.63
N ARG A 441 11.83 -5.25 -5.48
CA ARG A 441 11.32 -5.57 -4.14
C ARG A 441 11.97 -4.68 -3.09
N PHE A 442 11.45 -4.75 -1.86
CA PHE A 442 12.14 -4.28 -0.67
C PHE A 442 12.92 -5.43 -0.04
N THR A 443 14.07 -5.14 0.55
CA THR A 443 14.85 -6.11 1.33
C THR A 443 14.24 -6.30 2.72
N TYR A 444 14.44 -7.44 3.33
CA TYR A 444 14.00 -7.67 4.70
C TYR A 444 14.77 -6.79 5.69
N PRO A 445 14.13 -6.37 6.81
CA PRO A 445 14.81 -5.63 7.86
C PRO A 445 16.00 -6.40 8.45
N SER A 446 17.04 -5.68 8.86
CA SER A 446 18.18 -6.28 9.57
C SER A 446 17.78 -6.92 10.91
N SER A 447 16.72 -6.44 11.55
CA SER A 447 16.13 -7.05 12.74
C SER A 447 15.64 -8.47 12.50
N GLU A 448 15.06 -8.77 11.33
CA GLU A 448 14.64 -10.14 10.96
C GLU A 448 15.84 -11.10 10.82
N GLN A 449 16.94 -10.60 10.25
CA GLN A 449 18.17 -11.39 10.17
C GLN A 449 18.74 -11.72 11.56
N ALA A 450 18.63 -10.79 12.50
CA ALA A 450 19.17 -10.96 13.85
C ALA A 450 18.24 -11.77 14.77
N LEU A 451 16.93 -11.46 14.78
CA LEU A 451 15.98 -11.97 15.76
C LEU A 451 15.20 -13.20 15.26
N ASN A 452 15.00 -13.35 13.94
CA ASN A 452 14.28 -14.45 13.30
C ASN A 452 15.13 -15.18 12.24
N GLY A 453 16.44 -15.22 12.45
CA GLY A 453 17.44 -15.60 11.45
C GLY A 453 17.26 -16.98 10.81
N VAL A 454 16.69 -17.96 11.52
CA VAL A 454 16.41 -19.30 10.97
C VAL A 454 15.33 -19.22 9.89
N ASN A 455 14.22 -18.58 10.19
CA ASN A 455 13.09 -18.44 9.27
C ASN A 455 13.42 -17.47 8.12
N TYR A 456 14.16 -16.39 8.40
CA TYR A 456 14.72 -15.51 7.38
C TYR A 456 15.57 -16.27 6.35
N LYS A 457 16.53 -17.09 6.81
CA LYS A 457 17.36 -17.90 5.91
C LYS A 457 16.54 -18.88 5.08
N ALA A 458 15.50 -19.48 5.66
CA ALA A 458 14.60 -20.38 4.93
C ALA A 458 13.81 -19.62 3.84
N ALA A 459 13.36 -18.40 4.11
CA ALA A 459 12.70 -17.54 3.11
C ALA A 459 13.66 -17.16 1.97
N VAL A 460 14.87 -16.73 2.30
CA VAL A 460 15.92 -16.38 1.31
C VAL A 460 16.30 -17.60 0.45
N ALA A 461 16.42 -18.79 1.05
CA ALA A 461 16.71 -20.02 0.29
C ALA A 461 15.60 -20.37 -0.72
N ARG A 462 14.35 -20.04 -0.43
CA ARG A 462 13.19 -20.31 -1.29
C ARG A 462 12.99 -19.23 -2.35
N GLN A 463 13.12 -17.94 -1.97
CA GLN A 463 12.81 -16.79 -2.81
C GLN A 463 14.01 -16.30 -3.63
N GLY A 464 15.24 -16.59 -3.20
CA GLY A 464 16.48 -16.05 -3.74
C GLY A 464 17.12 -15.02 -2.81
N ALA A 465 18.29 -14.52 -3.21
CA ALA A 465 19.08 -13.58 -2.41
C ALA A 465 18.26 -12.34 -2.02
N ASP A 466 18.46 -11.85 -0.80
CA ASP A 466 17.77 -10.67 -0.27
C ASP A 466 18.36 -9.37 -0.84
N LEU A 467 18.06 -9.13 -2.11
CA LEU A 467 18.53 -7.97 -2.87
C LEU A 467 17.34 -7.20 -3.46
N LEU A 468 17.49 -5.91 -3.64
CA LEU A 468 16.49 -5.05 -4.31
C LEU A 468 16.13 -5.53 -5.73
N THR A 469 17.00 -6.33 -6.36
CA THR A 469 16.86 -6.83 -7.72
C THR A 469 16.36 -8.29 -7.83
N THR A 470 16.08 -8.94 -6.71
CA THR A 470 15.53 -10.30 -6.70
C THR A 470 14.02 -10.23 -6.92
N LYS A 471 13.53 -10.87 -7.98
CA LYS A 471 12.10 -10.92 -8.29
C LYS A 471 11.32 -11.68 -7.22
N VAL A 472 10.13 -11.20 -6.92
CA VAL A 472 9.15 -11.89 -6.06
C VAL A 472 8.35 -12.89 -6.90
N TRP A 473 7.61 -13.79 -6.25
CA TRP A 473 6.96 -14.92 -6.93
C TRP A 473 5.99 -14.50 -8.05
N PHE A 474 5.21 -13.43 -7.88
CA PHE A 474 4.27 -13.00 -8.92
C PHE A 474 4.93 -12.31 -10.12
N ASP A 475 6.14 -11.78 -9.95
CA ASP A 475 6.90 -11.08 -10.99
C ASP A 475 7.55 -12.11 -11.93
N VAL A 476 6.98 -12.27 -13.12
CA VAL A 476 7.38 -13.30 -14.10
C VAL A 476 8.10 -12.75 -15.33
N TYR A 477 8.03 -11.44 -15.58
CA TYR A 477 8.59 -10.77 -16.75
C TYR A 477 9.92 -10.07 -16.50
#